data_1233f45ad289a7611bd0e8aff5e51ebe
#
_entry.id   1233f45ad289a7611bd0e8aff5e51ebe
#
_cell.length_a   1.000
_cell.length_b   1.000
_cell.length_c   1.000
_cell.angle_alpha   90.00
_cell.angle_beta   90.00
_cell.angle_gamma   90.00
#
_symmetry.space_group_name_H-M   'P 1'
#
loop_
_entity.id
_entity.type
_entity.pdbx_description
1 polymer ?
#
loop_
_entity_poly.entity_id
_entity_poly.type
_entity_poly.pdbx_seq_one_letter_code
_entity_poly.pdbx_strand_id
1 'polypeptide(L)'
;IFDRIEYCDRHRISTLLSTNGTLLDEAAARRLLRTPLAHVTLSFDGATRESFEFYRKGARFEKVRDNFVRFARMKHESGSRMHVVVQMVRMERNAGEVEDFVRFWNAVPGVDQVRIKEDETNLMRPAAGHEAGDWKHPCHYLWRGPMYVKHNGDVYPCCQSYMLGGTPVGRIGGQPLEAIWNGAAMREMRRLHARGRAGEIGICSRCCTTIPHPLLVAGSLLLHGKTVRRLLPAVERLVYFSKLPARLLRPPRPAAVRGDLVEIQSAATAPRESDT
;
A
#
# COMPACT_ATOMS: atom_id res chain seq x y z
N ILE A 1 6.44 -15.51 -8.56
CA ILE A 1 6.64 -14.09 -8.27
C ILE A 1 8.13 -13.71 -8.34
N PHE A 2 9.03 -14.53 -7.81
CA PHE A 2 10.46 -14.26 -7.72
C PHE A 2 11.09 -13.97 -9.08
N ASP A 3 10.88 -14.85 -10.06
CA ASP A 3 11.41 -14.68 -11.42
C ASP A 3 10.92 -13.40 -12.11
N ARG A 4 9.71 -12.95 -11.74
CA ARG A 4 9.14 -11.67 -12.23
C ARG A 4 9.82 -10.47 -11.61
N ILE A 5 10.17 -10.53 -10.32
CA ILE A 5 10.93 -9.47 -9.64
C ILE A 5 12.31 -9.36 -10.28
N GLU A 6 12.98 -10.47 -10.51
CA GLU A 6 14.30 -10.51 -11.18
C GLU A 6 14.22 -10.03 -12.63
N TYR A 7 13.15 -10.41 -13.36
CA TYR A 7 12.92 -9.90 -14.71
C TYR A 7 12.78 -8.37 -14.72
N CYS A 8 11.96 -7.82 -13.82
CA CYS A 8 11.77 -6.38 -13.69
C CYS A 8 13.09 -5.66 -13.39
N ASP A 9 13.89 -6.21 -12.48
CA ASP A 9 15.18 -5.63 -12.12
C ASP A 9 16.15 -5.58 -13.30
N ARG A 10 16.26 -6.67 -14.06
CA ARG A 10 17.06 -6.69 -15.31
C ARG A 10 16.64 -5.62 -16.30
N HIS A 11 15.37 -5.25 -16.30
CA HIS A 11 14.82 -4.17 -17.13
C HIS A 11 14.79 -2.81 -16.43
N ARG A 12 15.43 -2.68 -15.25
CA ARG A 12 15.47 -1.44 -14.43
C ARG A 12 14.08 -0.93 -14.04
N ILE A 13 13.15 -1.85 -13.84
CA ILE A 13 11.79 -1.57 -13.35
C ILE A 13 11.78 -1.85 -11.85
N SER A 14 11.60 -0.80 -11.05
CA SER A 14 11.45 -0.95 -9.60
C SER A 14 10.15 -1.67 -9.28
N THR A 15 10.22 -2.67 -8.40
CA THR A 15 9.07 -3.46 -7.99
C THR A 15 8.73 -3.25 -6.53
N LEU A 16 7.43 -3.22 -6.26
CA LEU A 16 6.84 -3.21 -4.92
C LEU A 16 5.95 -4.45 -4.80
N LEU A 17 5.94 -5.08 -3.65
CA LEU A 17 5.08 -6.22 -3.37
C LEU A 17 4.20 -5.91 -2.16
N SER A 18 2.91 -6.26 -2.25
CA SER A 18 2.03 -6.36 -1.09
C SER A 18 1.61 -7.81 -0.91
N THR A 19 1.66 -8.30 0.32
CA THR A 19 1.31 -9.70 0.64
C THR A 19 0.49 -9.78 1.91
N ASN A 20 -0.41 -10.77 1.95
CA ASN A 20 -1.14 -11.15 3.17
C ASN A 20 -0.36 -12.12 4.08
N GLY A 21 0.81 -12.57 3.66
CA GLY A 21 1.72 -13.40 4.45
C GLY A 21 1.32 -14.84 4.70
N THR A 22 0.18 -15.30 4.19
CA THR A 22 -0.30 -16.67 4.45
C THR A 22 0.62 -17.76 3.91
N LEU A 23 1.38 -17.44 2.86
CA LEU A 23 2.36 -18.31 2.20
C LEU A 23 3.82 -17.84 2.43
N LEU A 24 4.05 -16.89 3.34
CA LEU A 24 5.38 -16.38 3.65
C LEU A 24 6.04 -17.24 4.73
N ASP A 25 6.21 -18.52 4.43
CA ASP A 25 7.00 -19.43 5.26
C ASP A 25 8.50 -19.08 5.22
N GLU A 26 9.31 -19.82 5.93
CA GLU A 26 10.75 -19.55 6.02
C GLU A 26 11.45 -19.66 4.67
N ALA A 27 11.07 -20.65 3.85
CA ALA A 27 11.67 -20.84 2.54
C ALA A 27 11.33 -19.69 1.58
N ALA A 28 10.07 -19.28 1.57
CA ALA A 28 9.62 -18.12 0.81
C ALA A 28 10.27 -16.83 1.29
N ALA A 29 10.40 -16.65 2.61
CA ALA A 29 11.08 -15.51 3.22
C ALA A 29 12.55 -15.42 2.80
N ARG A 30 13.31 -16.52 2.91
CA ARG A 30 14.69 -16.60 2.44
C ARG A 30 14.83 -16.28 0.96
N ARG A 31 13.94 -16.82 0.13
CA ARG A 31 13.95 -16.57 -1.30
C ARG A 31 13.63 -15.10 -1.60
N LEU A 32 12.64 -14.51 -0.94
CA LEU A 32 12.26 -13.12 -1.13
C LEU A 32 13.39 -12.16 -0.76
N LEU A 33 14.08 -12.40 0.35
CA LEU A 33 15.21 -11.58 0.80
C LEU A 33 16.42 -11.61 -0.15
N ARG A 34 16.53 -12.63 -1.00
CA ARG A 34 17.57 -12.71 -2.03
C ARG A 34 17.22 -11.98 -3.32
N THR A 35 15.96 -11.57 -3.49
CA THR A 35 15.54 -10.82 -4.68
C THR A 35 15.92 -9.34 -4.57
N PRO A 36 16.03 -8.63 -5.71
CA PRO A 36 16.23 -7.18 -5.74
C PRO A 36 14.98 -6.36 -5.41
N LEU A 37 14.00 -6.96 -4.75
CA LEU A 37 12.78 -6.27 -4.34
C LEU A 37 13.11 -5.11 -3.39
N ALA A 38 12.73 -3.89 -3.79
CA ALA A 38 13.03 -2.71 -3.01
C ALA A 38 12.11 -2.52 -1.81
N HIS A 39 10.83 -2.96 -1.93
CA HIS A 39 9.81 -2.68 -0.94
C HIS A 39 8.79 -3.82 -0.83
N VAL A 40 8.44 -4.17 0.38
CA VAL A 40 7.32 -5.08 0.67
C VAL A 40 6.38 -4.46 1.69
N THR A 41 5.08 -4.52 1.39
CA THR A 41 4.02 -4.20 2.33
C THR A 41 3.40 -5.50 2.85
N LEU A 42 3.48 -5.68 4.15
CA LEU A 42 2.89 -6.79 4.88
C LEU A 42 1.51 -6.33 5.38
N SER A 43 0.44 -6.86 4.79
CA SER A 43 -0.94 -6.45 5.13
C SER A 43 -1.47 -7.26 6.29
N PHE A 44 -1.73 -6.59 7.44
CA PHE A 44 -2.12 -7.23 8.70
C PHE A 44 -3.21 -6.39 9.40
N ASP A 45 -4.48 -6.76 9.23
CA ASP A 45 -5.62 -5.90 9.57
C ASP A 45 -6.24 -6.20 10.93
N GLY A 46 -5.44 -6.32 11.97
CA GLY A 46 -5.88 -6.46 13.35
C GLY A 46 -4.73 -6.63 14.33
N ALA A 47 -4.88 -6.21 15.57
CA ALA A 47 -3.96 -6.51 16.65
C ALA A 47 -4.39 -7.73 17.47
N THR A 48 -5.65 -8.14 17.32
CA THR A 48 -6.23 -9.33 17.95
C THR A 48 -6.57 -10.40 16.92
N ARG A 49 -6.68 -11.66 17.36
CA ARG A 49 -7.16 -12.76 16.50
C ARG A 49 -8.55 -12.47 15.97
N GLU A 50 -9.42 -11.98 16.83
CA GLU A 50 -10.82 -11.76 16.51
C GLU A 50 -10.99 -10.77 15.36
N SER A 51 -10.39 -9.60 15.43
CA SER A 51 -10.47 -8.58 14.39
C SER A 51 -9.76 -9.01 13.12
N PHE A 52 -8.57 -9.61 13.24
CA PHE A 52 -7.79 -10.06 12.10
C PHE A 52 -8.52 -11.14 11.29
N GLU A 53 -8.99 -12.21 11.94
CA GLU A 53 -9.63 -13.33 11.25
C GLU A 53 -11.02 -12.95 10.73
N PHE A 54 -11.68 -11.96 11.33
CA PHE A 54 -12.92 -11.40 10.79
C PHE A 54 -12.71 -10.76 9.42
N TYR A 55 -11.67 -9.93 9.27
CA TYR A 55 -11.38 -9.24 8.00
C TYR A 55 -10.60 -10.11 7.01
N ARG A 56 -9.75 -10.99 7.50
CA ARG A 56 -8.89 -11.87 6.71
C ARG A 56 -9.38 -13.31 6.73
N LYS A 57 -10.61 -13.52 6.24
CA LYS A 57 -11.24 -14.84 6.23
C LYS A 57 -10.34 -15.90 5.62
N GLY A 58 -10.18 -17.02 6.34
CA GLY A 58 -9.31 -18.13 5.94
C GLY A 58 -7.84 -17.97 6.30
N ALA A 59 -7.41 -16.80 6.79
CA ALA A 59 -6.10 -16.63 7.39
C ALA A 59 -6.16 -16.90 8.89
N ARG A 60 -5.05 -17.41 9.46
CA ARG A 60 -4.90 -17.64 10.90
C ARG A 60 -3.97 -16.58 11.47
N PHE A 61 -4.43 -15.86 12.48
CA PHE A 61 -3.74 -14.72 13.09
C PHE A 61 -2.30 -15.05 13.47
N GLU A 62 -2.10 -16.09 14.30
CA GLU A 62 -0.77 -16.44 14.81
C GLU A 62 0.17 -16.83 13.67
N LYS A 63 -0.31 -17.64 12.73
CA LYS A 63 0.50 -18.07 11.59
C LYS A 63 1.02 -16.89 10.79
N VAL A 64 0.15 -15.93 10.48
CA VAL A 64 0.54 -14.77 9.66
C VAL A 64 1.43 -13.82 10.46
N ARG A 65 1.10 -13.55 11.74
CA ARG A 65 1.93 -12.78 12.65
C ARG A 65 3.35 -13.36 12.73
N ASP A 66 3.45 -14.66 12.98
CA ASP A 66 4.74 -15.34 13.15
C ASP A 66 5.55 -15.36 11.85
N ASN A 67 4.88 -15.52 10.70
CA ASN A 67 5.51 -15.38 9.40
C ASN A 67 6.11 -13.97 9.21
N PHE A 68 5.36 -12.93 9.57
CA PHE A 68 5.83 -11.55 9.42
C PHE A 68 6.95 -11.20 10.38
N VAL A 69 6.83 -11.60 11.64
CA VAL A 69 7.89 -11.42 12.66
C VAL A 69 9.17 -12.12 12.22
N ARG A 70 9.07 -13.39 11.80
CA ARG A 70 10.20 -14.14 11.28
C ARG A 70 10.85 -13.46 10.08
N PHE A 71 10.05 -13.06 9.09
CA PHE A 71 10.54 -12.38 7.89
C PHE A 71 11.29 -11.09 8.25
N ALA A 72 10.73 -10.26 9.12
CA ALA A 72 11.34 -9.02 9.55
C ALA A 72 12.66 -9.24 10.28
N ARG A 73 12.73 -10.23 11.19
CA ARG A 73 13.96 -10.61 11.88
C ARG A 73 15.02 -11.11 10.90
N MET A 74 14.68 -12.00 10.00
CA MET A 74 15.60 -12.49 8.97
C MET A 74 16.13 -11.35 8.10
N LYS A 75 15.29 -10.37 7.75
CA LYS A 75 15.70 -9.16 7.05
C LYS A 75 16.70 -8.34 7.87
N HIS A 76 16.45 -8.17 9.15
CA HIS A 76 17.34 -7.45 10.07
C HIS A 76 18.71 -8.13 10.17
N GLU A 77 18.72 -9.44 10.42
CA GLU A 77 19.91 -10.28 10.58
C GLU A 77 20.75 -10.33 9.29
N SER A 78 20.10 -10.39 8.13
CA SER A 78 20.81 -10.42 6.84
C SER A 78 21.34 -9.06 6.37
N GLY A 79 21.02 -7.97 7.07
CA GLY A 79 21.38 -6.61 6.64
C GLY A 79 20.72 -6.17 5.35
N SER A 80 19.63 -6.83 4.92
CA SER A 80 18.92 -6.51 3.69
C SER A 80 18.41 -5.07 3.69
N ARG A 81 18.57 -4.39 2.56
CA ARG A 81 18.09 -3.01 2.33
C ARG A 81 16.61 -2.92 1.93
N MET A 82 15.95 -4.06 1.80
CA MET A 82 14.51 -4.10 1.49
C MET A 82 13.74 -3.27 2.52
N HIS A 83 12.87 -2.38 2.06
CA HIS A 83 12.02 -1.60 2.95
C HIS A 83 10.78 -2.40 3.31
N VAL A 84 10.60 -2.70 4.58
CA VAL A 84 9.49 -3.50 5.11
C VAL A 84 8.48 -2.60 5.81
N VAL A 85 7.28 -2.57 5.27
CA VAL A 85 6.14 -1.85 5.86
C VAL A 85 5.12 -2.86 6.37
N VAL A 86 4.70 -2.75 7.61
CA VAL A 86 3.51 -3.45 8.11
C VAL A 86 2.34 -2.49 8.05
N GLN A 87 1.28 -2.88 7.35
CA GLN A 87 0.13 -2.02 7.09
C GLN A 87 -1.15 -2.63 7.66
N MET A 88 -1.91 -1.80 8.38
CA MET A 88 -3.29 -2.06 8.79
C MET A 88 -4.22 -1.11 8.06
N VAL A 89 -5.33 -1.61 7.56
CA VAL A 89 -6.47 -0.78 7.17
C VAL A 89 -7.36 -0.63 8.40
N ARG A 90 -7.56 0.63 8.84
CA ARG A 90 -8.44 0.95 9.95
C ARG A 90 -9.88 0.81 9.51
N MET A 91 -10.58 -0.11 10.14
CA MET A 91 -11.98 -0.43 9.91
C MET A 91 -12.73 -0.46 11.25
N GLU A 92 -14.03 -0.60 11.23
CA GLU A 92 -14.89 -0.50 12.42
C GLU A 92 -14.41 -1.39 13.59
N ARG A 93 -14.13 -2.67 13.34
CA ARG A 93 -13.80 -3.63 14.41
C ARG A 93 -12.37 -3.53 14.95
N ASN A 94 -11.45 -2.93 14.18
CA ASN A 94 -10.05 -2.80 14.57
C ASN A 94 -9.65 -1.36 14.90
N ALA A 95 -10.58 -0.42 14.85
CA ALA A 95 -10.30 0.99 15.08
C ALA A 95 -9.69 1.26 16.48
N GLY A 96 -10.15 0.53 17.49
CA GLY A 96 -9.62 0.63 18.85
C GLY A 96 -8.26 -0.06 19.07
N GLU A 97 -7.79 -0.82 18.10
CA GLU A 97 -6.56 -1.62 18.21
C GLU A 97 -5.31 -0.92 17.62
N VAL A 98 -5.48 0.28 17.07
CA VAL A 98 -4.42 0.97 16.32
C VAL A 98 -3.17 1.22 17.17
N GLU A 99 -3.32 1.62 18.41
CA GLU A 99 -2.18 1.91 19.29
C GLU A 99 -1.38 0.65 19.63
N ASP A 100 -2.05 -0.45 19.94
CA ASP A 100 -1.43 -1.73 20.24
C ASP A 100 -0.74 -2.31 19.00
N PHE A 101 -1.39 -2.20 17.84
CA PHE A 101 -0.81 -2.57 16.57
C PHE A 101 0.50 -1.82 16.29
N VAL A 102 0.48 -0.50 16.42
CA VAL A 102 1.64 0.36 16.17
C VAL A 102 2.76 0.06 17.16
N ARG A 103 2.41 -0.12 18.43
CA ARG A 103 3.37 -0.48 19.50
C ARG A 103 4.05 -1.81 19.23
N PHE A 104 3.27 -2.84 18.92
CA PHE A 104 3.80 -4.17 18.66
C PHE A 104 4.75 -4.18 17.46
N TRP A 105 4.30 -3.69 16.31
CA TRP A 105 5.09 -3.77 15.08
C TRP A 105 6.32 -2.85 15.07
N ASN A 106 6.29 -1.72 15.76
CA ASN A 106 7.47 -0.86 15.91
C ASN A 106 8.55 -1.51 16.81
N ALA A 107 8.18 -2.45 17.67
CA ALA A 107 9.12 -3.20 18.50
C ALA A 107 9.77 -4.37 17.75
N VAL A 108 9.25 -4.78 16.59
CA VAL A 108 9.80 -5.90 15.81
C VAL A 108 11.03 -5.46 15.02
N PRO A 109 12.23 -6.03 15.28
CA PRO A 109 13.42 -5.74 14.51
C PRO A 109 13.21 -6.04 13.02
N GLY A 110 13.65 -5.13 12.17
CA GLY A 110 13.53 -5.30 10.71
C GLY A 110 12.25 -4.74 10.08
N VAL A 111 11.27 -4.33 10.87
CA VAL A 111 10.17 -3.49 10.40
C VAL A 111 10.68 -2.06 10.29
N ASP A 112 10.58 -1.47 9.11
CA ASP A 112 11.06 -0.10 8.85
C ASP A 112 9.95 0.93 9.06
N GLN A 113 8.69 0.54 8.81
CA GLN A 113 7.55 1.44 8.95
C GLN A 113 6.29 0.67 9.33
N VAL A 114 5.51 1.25 10.23
CA VAL A 114 4.12 0.85 10.49
C VAL A 114 3.21 1.88 9.85
N ARG A 115 2.24 1.42 9.05
CA ARG A 115 1.31 2.28 8.33
C ARG A 115 -0.13 1.95 8.71
N ILE A 116 -0.86 2.96 9.13
CA ILE A 116 -2.31 2.89 9.27
C ILE A 116 -2.93 3.58 8.06
N LYS A 117 -3.78 2.86 7.35
CA LYS A 117 -4.51 3.35 6.19
C LYS A 117 -5.99 3.40 6.54
N GLU A 118 -6.67 4.48 6.15
CA GLU A 118 -8.12 4.53 6.27
C GLU A 118 -8.78 3.58 5.27
N ASP A 119 -9.95 3.07 5.64
CA ASP A 119 -10.74 2.26 4.74
C ASP A 119 -11.21 3.10 3.55
N GLU A 120 -10.69 2.79 2.37
CA GLU A 120 -11.03 3.50 1.13
C GLU A 120 -12.48 3.30 0.69
N THR A 121 -13.17 2.29 1.21
CA THR A 121 -14.62 2.12 0.96
C THR A 121 -15.41 3.25 1.63
N ASN A 122 -14.91 3.80 2.74
CA ASN A 122 -15.47 5.00 3.36
C ASN A 122 -15.12 6.29 2.57
N LEU A 123 -14.03 6.30 1.79
CA LEU A 123 -13.70 7.40 0.88
C LEU A 123 -14.65 7.47 -0.33
N MET A 124 -15.47 6.46 -0.54
CA MET A 124 -16.56 6.46 -1.52
C MET A 124 -17.84 7.10 -0.97
N ARG A 125 -17.87 7.42 0.34
CA ARG A 125 -18.90 8.24 0.95
C ARG A 125 -18.38 9.68 0.98
N PRO A 126 -19.15 10.66 0.49
CA PRO A 126 -18.75 12.05 0.59
C PRO A 126 -18.39 12.37 2.04
N ALA A 127 -17.16 12.83 2.29
CA ALA A 127 -16.85 13.47 3.57
C ALA A 127 -17.80 14.66 3.72
N ALA A 128 -18.20 14.99 4.94
CA ALA A 128 -19.09 16.13 5.20
C ALA A 128 -18.53 17.37 4.48
N GLY A 129 -19.29 17.89 3.50
CA GLY A 129 -18.90 19.04 2.69
C GLY A 129 -18.16 18.73 1.37
N HIS A 130 -17.99 17.45 1.00
CA HIS A 130 -17.52 17.05 -0.34
C HIS A 130 -18.64 16.31 -1.07
N GLU A 131 -19.12 16.86 -2.15
CA GLU A 131 -20.00 16.14 -3.06
C GLU A 131 -19.18 15.22 -3.97
N ALA A 132 -19.69 13.99 -4.20
CA ALA A 132 -19.09 13.09 -5.17
C ALA A 132 -19.07 13.78 -6.53
N GLY A 133 -17.91 13.77 -7.23
CA GLY A 133 -17.75 14.42 -8.52
C GLY A 133 -17.45 15.91 -8.50
N ASP A 134 -17.35 16.54 -7.33
CA ASP A 134 -16.86 17.93 -7.19
C ASP A 134 -15.33 17.98 -7.32
N TRP A 135 -14.86 18.01 -8.55
CA TRP A 135 -13.45 18.06 -8.89
C TRP A 135 -12.98 19.49 -9.04
N LYS A 136 -12.52 20.11 -7.97
CA LYS A 136 -11.89 21.46 -8.04
C LYS A 136 -10.59 21.48 -8.86
N HIS A 137 -9.96 20.32 -9.02
CA HIS A 137 -8.70 20.15 -9.74
C HIS A 137 -8.68 18.85 -10.54
N PRO A 138 -7.93 18.79 -11.67
CA PRO A 138 -7.75 17.54 -12.41
C PRO A 138 -7.17 16.43 -11.55
N CYS A 139 -7.72 15.22 -11.67
CA CYS A 139 -7.25 14.06 -10.92
C CYS A 139 -5.83 13.64 -11.38
N HIS A 140 -4.88 13.64 -10.45
CA HIS A 140 -3.47 13.33 -10.74
C HIS A 140 -3.25 11.91 -11.31
N TYR A 141 -4.10 10.95 -10.99
CA TYR A 141 -3.99 9.57 -11.52
C TYR A 141 -4.00 9.54 -13.05
N LEU A 142 -4.71 10.44 -13.70
CA LEU A 142 -4.80 10.47 -15.16
C LEU A 142 -3.51 10.95 -15.84
N TRP A 143 -2.62 11.62 -15.12
CA TRP A 143 -1.35 12.15 -15.65
C TRP A 143 -0.11 11.43 -15.10
N ARG A 144 -0.21 10.85 -13.90
CA ARG A 144 0.91 10.18 -13.23
C ARG A 144 0.74 8.69 -13.07
N GLY A 145 -0.48 8.18 -13.17
CA GLY A 145 -0.81 6.83 -12.76
C GLY A 145 -0.94 6.71 -11.21
N PRO A 146 -1.00 5.49 -10.70
CA PRO A 146 -0.83 4.25 -11.46
C PRO A 146 -2.07 3.87 -12.28
N MET A 147 -1.85 3.23 -13.42
CA MET A 147 -2.88 2.40 -14.04
C MET A 147 -3.07 1.12 -13.24
N TYR A 148 -4.26 0.59 -13.24
CA TYR A 148 -4.55 -0.70 -12.63
C TYR A 148 -4.74 -1.76 -13.72
N VAL A 149 -3.92 -2.81 -13.69
CA VAL A 149 -4.01 -3.93 -14.62
C VAL A 149 -4.53 -5.15 -13.89
N LYS A 150 -5.68 -5.65 -14.33
CA LYS A 150 -6.31 -6.83 -13.75
C LYS A 150 -5.63 -8.12 -14.22
N HIS A 151 -5.81 -9.21 -13.49
CA HIS A 151 -5.21 -10.51 -13.83
C HIS A 151 -5.61 -11.06 -15.21
N ASN A 152 -6.77 -10.67 -15.73
CA ASN A 152 -7.25 -11.02 -17.07
C ASN A 152 -6.71 -10.10 -18.19
N GLY A 153 -5.88 -9.12 -17.85
CA GLY A 153 -5.27 -8.17 -18.78
C GLY A 153 -6.06 -6.88 -19.02
N ASP A 154 -7.23 -6.72 -18.44
CA ASP A 154 -7.98 -5.47 -18.55
C ASP A 154 -7.24 -4.35 -17.82
N VAL A 155 -7.19 -3.18 -18.42
CA VAL A 155 -6.47 -2.00 -17.93
C VAL A 155 -7.46 -0.92 -17.56
N TYR A 156 -7.36 -0.42 -16.34
CA TYR A 156 -8.20 0.66 -15.81
C TYR A 156 -7.35 1.92 -15.60
N PRO A 157 -7.94 3.12 -15.74
CA PRO A 157 -7.20 4.38 -15.62
C PRO A 157 -6.64 4.63 -14.22
N CYS A 158 -7.25 4.02 -13.20
CA CYS A 158 -6.83 4.08 -11.79
C CYS A 158 -7.46 2.92 -10.99
N CYS A 159 -7.00 2.69 -9.77
CA CYS A 159 -7.55 1.65 -8.89
C CYS A 159 -9.02 1.91 -8.53
N GLN A 160 -9.42 3.16 -8.33
CA GLN A 160 -10.81 3.51 -8.01
C GLN A 160 -11.77 3.17 -9.14
N SER A 161 -11.34 3.34 -10.40
CA SER A 161 -12.14 2.94 -11.56
C SER A 161 -12.53 1.47 -11.52
N TYR A 162 -11.58 0.60 -11.18
CA TYR A 162 -11.87 -0.82 -11.00
C TYR A 162 -12.86 -1.08 -9.85
N MET A 163 -12.62 -0.46 -8.69
CA MET A 163 -13.46 -0.66 -7.50
C MET A 163 -14.89 -0.14 -7.67
N LEU A 164 -15.07 0.95 -8.41
CA LEU A 164 -16.37 1.55 -8.70
C LEU A 164 -17.10 0.91 -9.89
N GLY A 165 -16.58 -0.18 -10.45
CA GLY A 165 -17.20 -0.87 -11.59
C GLY A 165 -17.09 -0.11 -12.90
N GLY A 166 -16.03 0.67 -13.08
CA GLY A 166 -15.75 1.36 -14.33
C GLY A 166 -15.36 0.41 -15.45
N THR A 167 -15.40 0.89 -16.69
CA THR A 167 -14.98 0.15 -17.86
C THR A 167 -13.46 0.21 -18.04
N PRO A 168 -12.82 -0.87 -18.52
CA PRO A 168 -11.43 -0.84 -18.91
C PRO A 168 -11.17 0.18 -20.03
N VAL A 169 -10.03 0.85 -19.99
CA VAL A 169 -9.58 1.77 -21.07
C VAL A 169 -8.77 1.05 -22.13
N GLY A 170 -8.50 -0.23 -21.94
CA GLY A 170 -7.77 -1.10 -22.87
C GLY A 170 -7.49 -2.46 -22.26
N ARG A 171 -6.77 -3.29 -23.04
CA ARG A 171 -6.37 -4.64 -22.61
C ARG A 171 -4.95 -4.92 -23.07
N ILE A 172 -4.10 -5.41 -22.14
CA ILE A 172 -2.76 -5.87 -22.50
C ILE A 172 -2.84 -7.19 -23.27
N GLY A 173 -1.86 -7.42 -24.16
CA GLY A 173 -1.86 -8.56 -25.07
C GLY A 173 -2.36 -8.22 -26.49
N GLY A 174 -3.24 -7.23 -26.62
CA GLY A 174 -3.66 -6.70 -27.94
C GLY A 174 -2.91 -5.43 -28.35
N GLN A 175 -2.37 -4.69 -27.37
CA GLN A 175 -1.62 -3.45 -27.61
C GLN A 175 -0.65 -3.16 -26.46
N PRO A 176 0.43 -2.39 -26.72
CA PRO A 176 1.36 -1.98 -25.69
C PRO A 176 0.69 -1.09 -24.63
N LEU A 177 1.14 -1.19 -23.38
CA LEU A 177 0.60 -0.38 -22.27
C LEU A 177 0.73 1.14 -22.54
N GLU A 178 1.80 1.56 -23.21
CA GLU A 178 2.00 2.95 -23.63
C GLU A 178 0.90 3.42 -24.61
N ALA A 179 0.49 2.56 -25.55
CA ALA A 179 -0.61 2.86 -26.47
C ALA A 179 -1.95 2.99 -25.74
N ILE A 180 -2.19 2.18 -24.70
CA ILE A 180 -3.38 2.31 -23.86
C ILE A 180 -3.34 3.63 -23.07
N TRP A 181 -2.20 3.94 -22.45
CA TRP A 181 -2.00 5.18 -21.68
C TRP A 181 -2.21 6.45 -22.51
N ASN A 182 -1.77 6.43 -23.76
CA ASN A 182 -1.92 7.53 -24.71
C ASN A 182 -3.14 7.35 -25.65
N GLY A 183 -3.98 6.35 -25.41
CA GLY A 183 -5.14 6.02 -26.20
C GLY A 183 -6.28 7.04 -26.10
N ALA A 184 -7.26 6.92 -26.98
CA ALA A 184 -8.39 7.86 -27.09
C ALA A 184 -9.15 8.00 -25.76
N ALA A 185 -9.44 6.88 -25.08
CA ALA A 185 -10.15 6.89 -23.81
C ALA A 185 -9.41 7.70 -22.72
N MET A 186 -8.10 7.48 -22.55
CA MET A 186 -7.30 8.23 -21.58
C MET A 186 -7.17 9.72 -21.96
N ARG A 187 -7.02 10.03 -23.25
CA ARG A 187 -6.99 11.43 -23.72
C ARG A 187 -8.31 12.14 -23.43
N GLU A 188 -9.43 11.48 -23.68
CA GLU A 188 -10.75 12.07 -23.42
C GLU A 188 -10.99 12.29 -21.91
N MET A 189 -10.65 11.33 -21.08
CA MET A 189 -10.73 11.53 -19.63
C MET A 189 -9.88 12.71 -19.15
N ARG A 190 -8.64 12.84 -19.64
CA ARG A 190 -7.77 14.00 -19.34
C ARG A 190 -8.40 15.32 -19.84
N ARG A 191 -8.96 15.33 -21.04
CA ARG A 191 -9.60 16.50 -21.61
C ARG A 191 -10.79 16.98 -20.76
N LEU A 192 -11.64 16.07 -20.32
CA LEU A 192 -12.78 16.39 -19.48
C LEU A 192 -12.33 16.90 -18.10
N HIS A 193 -11.36 16.26 -17.47
CA HIS A 193 -10.78 16.74 -16.20
C HIS A 193 -10.13 18.13 -16.34
N ALA A 194 -9.37 18.38 -17.43
CA ALA A 194 -8.74 19.68 -17.66
C ALA A 194 -9.75 20.81 -17.88
N ARG A 195 -10.97 20.49 -18.30
CA ARG A 195 -12.08 21.44 -18.52
C ARG A 195 -13.04 21.56 -17.32
N GLY A 196 -12.73 20.92 -16.19
CA GLY A 196 -13.63 20.89 -15.02
C GLY A 196 -14.91 20.07 -15.23
N ARG A 197 -14.94 19.19 -16.25
CA ARG A 197 -16.08 18.36 -16.61
C ARG A 197 -15.90 16.89 -16.21
N ALA A 198 -15.16 16.65 -15.16
CA ALA A 198 -14.89 15.29 -14.65
C ALA A 198 -16.16 14.55 -14.22
N GLY A 199 -17.19 15.27 -13.77
CA GLY A 199 -18.50 14.71 -13.41
C GLY A 199 -19.23 14.00 -14.55
N GLU A 200 -18.86 14.26 -15.81
CA GLU A 200 -19.43 13.57 -16.97
C GLU A 200 -18.85 12.16 -17.18
N ILE A 201 -17.76 11.84 -16.49
CA ILE A 201 -17.20 10.50 -16.48
C ILE A 201 -17.86 9.73 -15.35
N GLY A 202 -18.67 8.71 -15.70
CA GLY A 202 -19.54 8.00 -14.77
C GLY A 202 -18.87 7.44 -13.52
N ILE A 203 -17.56 7.09 -13.57
CA ILE A 203 -16.80 6.68 -12.40
C ILE A 203 -16.30 7.88 -11.59
N CYS A 204 -15.90 8.97 -12.25
CA CYS A 204 -15.40 10.17 -11.60
C CYS A 204 -16.51 10.95 -10.91
N SER A 205 -17.75 10.91 -11.45
CA SER A 205 -18.92 11.53 -10.82
C SER A 205 -19.27 10.93 -9.45
N ARG A 206 -18.84 9.70 -9.17
CA ARG A 206 -19.09 8.99 -7.91
C ARG A 206 -17.84 8.87 -7.02
N CYS A 207 -16.70 9.33 -7.52
CA CYS A 207 -15.42 9.19 -6.85
C CYS A 207 -15.22 10.32 -5.83
N CYS A 208 -14.89 9.94 -4.60
CA CYS A 208 -14.59 10.86 -3.50
C CYS A 208 -13.10 10.85 -3.13
N THR A 209 -12.23 10.40 -4.05
CA THR A 209 -10.78 10.37 -3.77
C THR A 209 -10.27 11.76 -3.48
N THR A 210 -9.66 11.93 -2.33
CA THR A 210 -9.00 13.18 -1.94
C THR A 210 -7.83 13.45 -2.88
N ILE A 211 -7.85 14.60 -3.54
CA ILE A 211 -6.73 15.03 -4.37
C ILE A 211 -5.69 15.66 -3.44
N PRO A 212 -4.41 15.27 -3.53
CA PRO A 212 -3.34 15.93 -2.80
C PRO A 212 -3.32 17.42 -3.11
N HIS A 213 -2.80 18.21 -2.18
CA HIS A 213 -2.70 19.66 -2.32
C HIS A 213 -2.18 20.06 -3.72
N PRO A 214 -2.80 21.05 -4.41
CA PRO A 214 -2.46 21.42 -5.79
C PRO A 214 -0.98 21.68 -6.04
N LEU A 215 -0.25 22.23 -5.05
CA LEU A 215 1.19 22.45 -5.15
C LEU A 215 1.99 21.12 -5.22
N LEU A 216 1.54 20.08 -4.53
CA LEU A 216 2.16 18.74 -4.62
C LEU A 216 1.88 18.11 -5.99
N VAL A 217 0.66 18.30 -6.52
CA VAL A 217 0.31 17.85 -7.86
C VAL A 217 1.10 18.62 -8.92
N ALA A 218 1.16 19.94 -8.82
CA ALA A 218 1.92 20.79 -9.74
C ALA A 218 3.43 20.47 -9.68
N GLY A 219 4.00 20.38 -8.48
CA GLY A 219 5.37 19.93 -8.31
C GLY A 219 5.61 18.56 -8.96
N SER A 220 4.68 17.65 -8.79
CA SER A 220 4.74 16.32 -9.38
C SER A 220 4.60 16.30 -10.89
N LEU A 221 3.88 17.24 -11.51
CA LEU A 221 3.74 17.38 -12.96
C LEU A 221 4.95 18.09 -13.56
N LEU A 222 5.50 19.09 -12.89
CA LEU A 222 6.74 19.76 -13.28
C LEU A 222 7.94 18.80 -13.28
N LEU A 223 7.85 17.78 -12.45
CA LEU A 223 8.82 16.69 -12.38
C LEU A 223 8.72 15.69 -13.57
N HIS A 224 7.99 15.97 -14.63
CA HIS A 224 7.83 15.10 -15.81
C HIS A 224 8.90 15.25 -16.91
N GLY A 225 9.93 16.06 -16.72
CA GLY A 225 11.04 16.20 -17.65
C GLY A 225 12.01 15.00 -17.61
N LYS A 226 12.77 14.80 -18.70
CA LYS A 226 13.77 13.72 -18.80
C LYS A 226 14.79 13.71 -17.64
N THR A 227 15.11 14.87 -17.08
CA THR A 227 16.02 15.03 -15.94
C THR A 227 15.40 14.50 -14.66
N VAL A 228 14.10 14.60 -14.51
CA VAL A 228 13.39 14.18 -13.31
C VAL A 228 13.09 12.68 -13.32
N ARG A 229 12.94 12.04 -14.48
CA ARG A 229 12.93 10.57 -14.55
C ARG A 229 14.16 9.94 -13.90
N ARG A 230 15.30 10.62 -13.89
CA ARG A 230 16.52 10.17 -13.20
C ARG A 230 16.53 10.48 -11.71
N LEU A 231 15.90 11.56 -11.30
CA LEU A 231 15.83 11.99 -9.89
C LEU A 231 14.62 11.42 -9.16
N LEU A 232 13.53 11.09 -9.88
CA LEU A 232 12.30 10.59 -9.30
C LEU A 232 12.50 9.34 -8.42
N PRO A 233 13.28 8.32 -8.83
CA PRO A 233 13.56 7.17 -7.96
C PRO A 233 14.33 7.55 -6.69
N ALA A 234 15.17 8.57 -6.74
CA ALA A 234 15.90 9.07 -5.57
C ALA A 234 14.97 9.88 -4.65
N VAL A 235 14.09 10.70 -5.23
CA VAL A 235 13.09 11.48 -4.48
C VAL A 235 12.02 10.55 -3.90
N GLU A 236 11.56 9.55 -4.64
CA GLU A 236 10.65 8.54 -4.13
C GLU A 236 11.30 7.71 -3.02
N ARG A 237 12.56 7.32 -3.16
CA ARG A 237 13.32 6.71 -2.06
C ARG A 237 13.40 7.64 -0.85
N LEU A 238 13.64 8.91 -1.05
CA LEU A 238 13.77 9.88 0.04
C LEU A 238 12.41 10.13 0.71
N VAL A 239 11.35 10.29 -0.05
CA VAL A 239 10.01 10.67 0.46
C VAL A 239 9.21 9.45 0.96
N TYR A 240 9.22 8.34 0.21
CA TYR A 240 8.40 7.17 0.53
C TYR A 240 9.17 6.07 1.27
N PHE A 241 10.48 5.99 1.08
CA PHE A 241 11.30 4.87 1.57
C PHE A 241 12.38 5.29 2.57
N SER A 242 12.51 6.58 2.91
CA SER A 242 13.42 7.01 3.96
C SER A 242 12.68 7.16 5.30
N LYS A 243 13.43 6.98 6.38
CA LYS A 243 12.92 7.29 7.75
C LYS A 243 12.78 8.80 7.99
N LEU A 244 13.10 9.63 6.99
CA LEU A 244 13.12 11.09 7.10
C LEU A 244 11.72 11.68 7.37
N PRO A 245 10.64 11.29 6.63
CA PRO A 245 9.29 11.74 6.95
C PRO A 245 8.84 11.29 8.34
N ALA A 246 9.15 10.05 8.73
CA ALA A 246 8.82 9.54 10.06
C ALA A 246 9.61 10.23 11.18
N ARG A 247 10.81 10.76 10.90
CA ARG A 247 11.59 11.56 11.86
C ARG A 247 11.12 13.00 11.97
N LEU A 248 10.69 13.59 10.86
CA LEU A 248 10.23 14.99 10.82
C LEU A 248 8.77 15.14 11.27
N LEU A 249 7.96 14.10 11.10
CA LEU A 249 6.53 14.06 11.44
C LEU A 249 6.25 13.26 12.71
N ARG A 250 7.25 12.99 13.55
CA ARG A 250 7.00 12.33 14.85
C ARG A 250 6.00 13.17 15.64
N PRO A 251 4.80 12.65 15.94
CA PRO A 251 3.99 13.24 16.99
C PRO A 251 4.80 13.20 18.31
N PRO A 252 4.60 14.16 19.22
CA PRO A 252 5.24 14.13 20.53
C PRO A 252 4.97 12.78 21.18
N ARG A 253 6.02 12.17 21.74
CA ARG A 253 5.91 10.89 22.46
C ARG A 253 4.75 10.99 23.43
N PRO A 254 3.74 10.13 23.36
CA PRO A 254 2.77 10.02 24.44
C PRO A 254 3.55 9.64 25.71
N ALA A 255 3.20 10.30 26.82
CA ALA A 255 3.76 10.00 28.14
C ALA A 255 3.63 8.49 28.39
N ALA A 256 4.69 7.88 28.91
CA ALA A 256 4.76 6.46 29.20
C ALA A 256 3.57 6.02 30.05
N VAL A 257 2.60 5.36 29.47
CA VAL A 257 1.59 4.60 30.18
C VAL A 257 2.25 3.27 30.54
N ARG A 258 2.57 3.10 31.81
CA ARG A 258 2.90 1.80 32.40
C ARG A 258 1.60 1.01 32.48
N GLY A 259 1.51 -0.09 31.81
CA GLY A 259 0.42 -1.05 31.90
C GLY A 259 0.47 -2.08 30.77
N ASP A 260 0.81 -3.29 31.15
CA ASP A 260 0.41 -4.56 30.57
C ASP A 260 0.87 -4.95 29.15
N LEU A 261 2.19 -5.08 29.03
CA LEU A 261 2.84 -5.88 27.97
C LEU A 261 2.75 -7.41 28.22
N VAL A 262 2.09 -7.85 29.29
CA VAL A 262 2.19 -9.23 29.80
C VAL A 262 1.34 -10.20 29.01
N GLU A 263 0.17 -9.81 28.50
CA GLU A 263 -0.74 -10.76 27.86
C GLU A 263 -0.32 -11.24 26.47
N ILE A 264 0.37 -10.40 25.69
CA ILE A 264 0.81 -10.81 24.34
C ILE A 264 2.08 -11.67 24.41
N GLN A 265 2.90 -11.54 25.45
CA GLN A 265 4.09 -12.36 25.65
C GLN A 265 3.79 -13.71 26.32
N SER A 266 2.78 -13.82 27.17
CA SER A 266 2.44 -15.06 27.89
C SER A 266 1.83 -16.14 26.99
N ALA A 267 1.22 -15.77 25.86
CA ALA A 267 0.71 -16.74 24.88
C ALA A 267 1.82 -17.46 24.07
N ALA A 268 3.06 -17.00 24.14
CA ALA A 268 4.19 -17.60 23.41
C ALA A 268 5.04 -18.59 24.23
N THR A 269 4.78 -18.75 25.54
CA THR A 269 5.65 -19.53 26.46
C THR A 269 4.91 -20.43 27.44
N ALA A 270 3.70 -20.87 27.15
CA ALA A 270 3.07 -21.93 27.94
C ALA A 270 3.66 -23.29 27.52
N PRO A 271 4.32 -24.03 28.42
CA PRO A 271 4.75 -25.39 28.12
C PRO A 271 3.52 -26.29 28.02
N ARG A 272 3.52 -27.19 27.03
CA ARG A 272 2.55 -28.27 26.96
C ARG A 272 2.77 -29.17 28.17
N GLU A 273 1.80 -29.22 29.07
CA GLU A 273 1.75 -30.29 30.08
C GLU A 273 1.60 -31.62 29.35
N SER A 274 2.50 -32.53 29.64
CA SER A 274 2.51 -33.91 29.21
C SER A 274 1.41 -34.66 29.94
N ASP A 275 0.43 -35.17 29.19
CA ASP A 275 -0.48 -36.20 29.70
C ASP A 275 0.30 -37.49 29.97
N THR A 276 0.27 -37.89 31.25
CA THR A 276 0.53 -39.26 31.71
C THR A 276 -0.78 -40.08 31.62
#